data_3f149c189e123af97d5e6dd7c59e7467
#
_entry.id   3f149c189e123af97d5e6dd7c59e7467
#
_cell.length_a   1.000
_cell.length_b   1.000
_cell.length_c   1.000
_cell.angle_alpha   90.00
_cell.angle_beta   90.00
_cell.angle_gamma   90.00
#
_symmetry.space_group_name_H-M   'P 1'
#
loop_
_entity.id
_entity.type
_entity.pdbx_description
1 polymer ?
#
loop_
_entity_poly.entity_id
_entity_poly.type
_entity_poly.pdbx_seq_one_letter_code
_entity_poly.pdbx_strand_id
1 'polypeptide(L)'
;MPVRRRTLVAAVVALAGLGTGQAYAAQQPSPAPITRQQAFANAAKAYHVPEKLLLAVSYLESRWDANQGRPSVNAGYGPMHLTDGTLTPTGEHFSGGAEDPRGDTSRPTLHPKAVAAKGQPAAGQTLQQAARLTGATADTLRADPAANIGGGAALLARYQHDLGRPLTADPAAWYQAAVRYGGSSWFAGQVYDVLRSGASRMTDDGQSVTLAATPGLRAAGAGANDAETECPPGLGCEWIPAPYEQLDPADPTAYGNHDLGDRPKSQKIRFIVIHDTEGSYPVTLKLAQDPTYLAWNYTVRSADGHVAQHLKAKDVGWQAGNWYINAKSIGIEHEGFLAQGGTWYTEAMYRSSSELVRYLTEKYDIPVDRAHILGHDNVPGITPAGVQGMHEDPGPYWDWAHYFDLLRKPLHATAGPRSRLVEILPDYDKNVVPYTGCDDANPAAACPPHGGGSIMLRTAPSADAPLVKDIGKHPPNGDATMSVYDHSARAATGQTFAVAGRQGDWTSIWYLGQQAWFYNPESRPVAVGARGLVATPKPGLASVPVYGRAYPEPEAYPANIPVQALAPMQYTFAAGQSYSVVDEVRGEYDYSNTFDVSTHAIVRGELKYYELQFGHRVYFVKATDVVLKHVS
;
A
#
# COMPACT_ATOMS: atom_id res chain seq x y z
N MET A 1 -73.48 -31.46 27.87
CA MET A 1 -74.70 -31.83 27.11
C MET A 1 -74.52 -31.41 25.68
N PRO A 2 -75.06 -32.18 24.71
CA PRO A 2 -74.47 -33.46 24.29
C PRO A 2 -73.97 -33.44 22.80
N VAL A 3 -73.18 -34.46 22.53
CA VAL A 3 -72.77 -35.04 21.28
C VAL A 3 -73.85 -35.17 20.20
N ARG A 4 -73.53 -34.91 18.92
CA ARG A 4 -74.14 -35.64 17.81
C ARG A 4 -73.04 -35.94 16.73
N ARG A 5 -72.72 -37.21 16.61
CA ARG A 5 -72.13 -37.84 15.44
C ARG A 5 -73.13 -37.81 14.29
N ARG A 6 -72.64 -37.56 13.07
CA ARG A 6 -73.31 -38.03 11.84
C ARG A 6 -72.28 -38.63 10.88
N THR A 7 -72.50 -39.90 10.65
CA THR A 7 -71.96 -40.78 9.63
C THR A 7 -72.45 -40.31 8.26
N LEU A 8 -71.59 -40.31 7.27
CA LEU A 8 -72.00 -40.24 5.86
C LEU A 8 -71.20 -41.22 5.01
N VAL A 9 -71.96 -41.90 4.20
CA VAL A 9 -71.75 -43.07 3.37
C VAL A 9 -70.84 -42.73 2.18
N ALA A 10 -69.95 -43.67 1.82
CA ALA A 10 -69.13 -43.65 0.61
C ALA A 10 -70.01 -43.93 -0.62
N ALA A 11 -69.80 -43.12 -1.66
CA ALA A 11 -70.25 -43.45 -3.00
C ALA A 11 -68.97 -43.51 -3.88
N VAL A 12 -68.68 -44.71 -4.38
CA VAL A 12 -67.60 -44.97 -5.38
C VAL A 12 -68.15 -44.61 -6.74
N VAL A 13 -67.58 -43.67 -7.42
CA VAL A 13 -67.75 -43.41 -8.85
C VAL A 13 -66.40 -43.67 -9.54
N ALA A 14 -66.34 -44.73 -10.30
CA ALA A 14 -65.22 -45.05 -11.19
C ALA A 14 -65.32 -44.17 -12.45
N LEU A 15 -64.37 -43.27 -12.64
CA LEU A 15 -64.16 -42.58 -13.91
C LEU A 15 -62.82 -43.05 -14.47
N ALA A 16 -62.87 -43.69 -15.63
CA ALA A 16 -61.74 -44.02 -16.46
C ALA A 16 -61.21 -42.71 -17.06
N GLY A 17 -60.05 -42.23 -16.58
CA GLY A 17 -59.33 -41.08 -17.11
C GLY A 17 -58.14 -41.55 -17.94
N LEU A 18 -58.13 -41.22 -19.21
CA LEU A 18 -56.99 -41.33 -20.13
C LEU A 18 -55.81 -40.54 -19.57
N GLY A 19 -54.79 -41.24 -19.09
CA GLY A 19 -53.54 -40.65 -18.62
C GLY A 19 -52.71 -40.16 -19.82
N THR A 20 -52.67 -38.84 -20.03
CA THR A 20 -51.59 -38.21 -20.80
C THR A 20 -50.35 -38.18 -19.93
N GLY A 21 -49.44 -39.08 -20.15
CA GLY A 21 -48.12 -39.09 -19.50
C GLY A 21 -47.36 -37.81 -19.89
N GLN A 22 -47.34 -36.81 -18.99
CA GLN A 22 -46.30 -35.79 -19.06
C GLN A 22 -44.97 -36.43 -18.67
N ALA A 23 -44.12 -36.62 -19.66
CA ALA A 23 -42.71 -36.95 -19.44
C ALA A 23 -42.11 -35.76 -18.70
N TYR A 24 -41.81 -35.90 -17.42
CA TYR A 24 -40.87 -35.02 -16.73
C TYR A 24 -39.52 -35.20 -17.43
N ALA A 25 -39.14 -34.21 -18.28
CA ALA A 25 -37.79 -34.08 -18.75
C ALA A 25 -36.94 -33.85 -17.49
N ALA A 26 -36.13 -34.83 -17.12
CA ALA A 26 -35.12 -34.67 -16.10
C ALA A 26 -34.24 -33.49 -16.53
N GLN A 27 -34.33 -32.38 -15.82
CA GLN A 27 -33.39 -31.29 -15.99
C GLN A 27 -32.00 -31.88 -15.74
N GLN A 28 -31.20 -31.94 -16.79
CA GLN A 28 -29.79 -32.26 -16.63
C GLN A 28 -29.20 -31.20 -15.66
N PRO A 29 -28.44 -31.62 -14.64
CA PRO A 29 -27.78 -30.67 -13.77
C PRO A 29 -26.93 -29.74 -14.63
N SER A 30 -27.10 -28.45 -14.45
CA SER A 30 -26.22 -27.47 -15.08
C SER A 30 -24.77 -27.87 -14.84
N PRO A 31 -23.90 -27.85 -15.85
CA PRO A 31 -22.51 -28.20 -15.66
C PRO A 31 -21.94 -27.38 -14.54
N ALA A 32 -21.21 -27.99 -13.60
CA ALA A 32 -20.55 -27.28 -12.53
C ALA A 32 -19.70 -26.13 -13.10
N PRO A 33 -19.69 -24.95 -12.48
CA PRO A 33 -18.86 -23.85 -12.95
C PRO A 33 -17.40 -24.31 -13.02
N ILE A 34 -16.70 -23.99 -14.12
CA ILE A 34 -15.28 -24.33 -14.29
C ILE A 34 -14.45 -23.59 -13.26
N THR A 35 -13.46 -24.26 -12.66
CA THR A 35 -12.54 -23.63 -11.73
C THR A 35 -11.60 -22.64 -12.44
N ARG A 36 -10.98 -21.72 -11.70
CA ARG A 36 -9.96 -20.79 -12.22
C ARG A 36 -8.81 -21.57 -12.90
N GLN A 37 -8.33 -22.64 -12.26
CA GLN A 37 -7.29 -23.51 -12.83
C GLN A 37 -7.71 -24.13 -14.16
N GLN A 38 -8.95 -24.61 -14.25
CA GLN A 38 -9.49 -25.16 -15.50
C GLN A 38 -9.66 -24.10 -16.59
N ALA A 39 -10.01 -22.85 -16.22
CA ALA A 39 -10.08 -21.74 -17.16
C ALA A 39 -8.71 -21.48 -17.82
N PHE A 40 -7.62 -21.48 -17.03
CA PHE A 40 -6.25 -21.37 -17.57
C PHE A 40 -5.91 -22.52 -18.51
N ALA A 41 -6.18 -23.78 -18.12
CA ALA A 41 -5.91 -24.95 -18.95
C ALA A 41 -6.70 -24.91 -20.27
N ASN A 42 -7.98 -24.54 -20.22
CA ASN A 42 -8.84 -24.43 -21.39
C ASN A 42 -8.36 -23.32 -22.34
N ALA A 43 -8.04 -22.14 -21.84
CA ALA A 43 -7.53 -21.03 -22.64
C ALA A 43 -6.16 -21.36 -23.27
N ALA A 44 -5.25 -21.94 -22.50
CA ALA A 44 -3.95 -22.41 -22.98
C ALA A 44 -4.08 -23.36 -24.16
N LYS A 45 -4.99 -24.34 -24.04
CA LYS A 45 -5.29 -25.30 -25.11
C LYS A 45 -5.92 -24.63 -26.34
N ALA A 46 -6.89 -23.74 -26.12
CA ALA A 46 -7.64 -23.10 -27.21
C ALA A 46 -6.75 -22.20 -28.08
N TYR A 47 -5.80 -21.50 -27.47
CA TYR A 47 -4.91 -20.54 -28.14
C TYR A 47 -3.48 -21.05 -28.34
N HIS A 48 -3.20 -22.32 -28.01
CA HIS A 48 -1.86 -22.93 -28.12
C HIS A 48 -0.76 -22.19 -27.37
N VAL A 49 -1.09 -21.61 -26.20
CA VAL A 49 -0.16 -20.94 -25.28
C VAL A 49 0.25 -21.94 -24.20
N PRO A 50 1.53 -21.99 -23.76
CA PRO A 50 1.90 -22.83 -22.63
C PRO A 50 1.10 -22.43 -21.37
N GLU A 51 0.38 -23.36 -20.75
CA GLU A 51 -0.44 -23.08 -19.55
C GLU A 51 0.38 -22.42 -18.44
N LYS A 52 1.59 -22.93 -18.18
CA LYS A 52 2.49 -22.37 -17.17
C LYS A 52 2.85 -20.91 -17.44
N LEU A 53 3.07 -20.54 -18.72
CA LEU A 53 3.35 -19.16 -19.09
C LEU A 53 2.12 -18.27 -18.82
N LEU A 54 0.94 -18.72 -19.23
CA LEU A 54 -0.30 -17.98 -19.02
C LEU A 54 -0.58 -17.76 -17.53
N LEU A 55 -0.36 -18.80 -16.69
CA LEU A 55 -0.43 -18.70 -15.24
C LEU A 55 0.59 -17.70 -14.66
N ALA A 56 1.84 -17.73 -15.15
CA ALA A 56 2.89 -16.84 -14.64
C ALA A 56 2.65 -15.37 -15.03
N VAL A 57 2.21 -15.10 -16.26
CA VAL A 57 1.81 -13.74 -16.69
C VAL A 57 0.66 -13.24 -15.83
N SER A 58 -0.41 -14.01 -15.68
CA SER A 58 -1.54 -13.65 -14.84
C SER A 58 -1.17 -13.41 -13.37
N TYR A 59 -0.19 -14.16 -12.85
CA TYR A 59 0.31 -13.94 -11.49
C TYR A 59 0.93 -12.56 -11.33
N LEU A 60 1.75 -12.12 -12.26
CA LEU A 60 2.38 -10.78 -12.24
C LEU A 60 1.38 -9.65 -12.43
N GLU A 61 0.29 -9.91 -13.17
CA GLU A 61 -0.75 -8.92 -13.41
C GLU A 61 -1.67 -8.74 -12.19
N SER A 62 -2.16 -9.85 -11.61
CA SER A 62 -3.25 -9.81 -10.64
C SER A 62 -3.15 -10.81 -9.50
N ARG A 63 -2.11 -11.64 -9.43
CA ARG A 63 -2.04 -12.81 -8.54
C ARG A 63 -3.21 -13.80 -8.78
N TRP A 64 -3.73 -13.86 -10.02
CA TRP A 64 -4.89 -14.65 -10.46
C TRP A 64 -6.25 -14.16 -9.96
N ASP A 65 -6.33 -13.04 -9.27
CA ASP A 65 -7.55 -12.49 -8.69
C ASP A 65 -8.48 -11.95 -9.77
N ALA A 66 -9.78 -12.04 -9.52
CA ALA A 66 -10.82 -11.47 -10.38
C ALA A 66 -11.11 -10.01 -10.01
N ASN A 67 -10.74 -9.59 -8.80
CA ASN A 67 -10.99 -8.27 -8.24
C ASN A 67 -12.44 -7.81 -8.42
N GLN A 68 -13.39 -8.78 -8.40
CA GLN A 68 -14.83 -8.57 -8.57
C GLN A 68 -15.19 -7.78 -9.85
N GLY A 69 -14.37 -7.91 -10.92
CA GLY A 69 -14.55 -7.16 -12.17
C GLY A 69 -14.19 -5.68 -12.08
N ARG A 70 -13.47 -5.26 -11.04
CA ARG A 70 -12.99 -3.88 -10.89
C ARG A 70 -11.66 -3.67 -11.58
N PRO A 71 -11.41 -2.43 -12.03
CA PRO A 71 -10.14 -2.10 -12.63
C PRO A 71 -9.02 -2.02 -11.58
N SER A 72 -7.80 -2.25 -12.04
CA SER A 72 -6.60 -1.83 -11.33
C SER A 72 -6.44 -0.30 -11.41
N VAL A 73 -5.49 0.24 -10.68
CA VAL A 73 -5.13 1.66 -10.68
C VAL A 73 -4.82 2.24 -12.07
N ASN A 74 -4.49 1.40 -13.04
CA ASN A 74 -4.26 1.79 -14.44
C ASN A 74 -5.26 1.14 -15.43
N ALA A 75 -6.49 0.92 -14.98
CA ALA A 75 -7.63 0.45 -15.78
C ALA A 75 -7.47 -0.96 -16.39
N GLY A 76 -6.71 -1.85 -15.78
CA GLY A 76 -6.64 -3.27 -16.13
C GLY A 76 -7.72 -4.09 -15.41
N TYR A 77 -8.32 -5.06 -16.09
CA TYR A 77 -9.43 -5.88 -15.59
C TYR A 77 -9.08 -7.36 -15.50
N GLY A 78 -9.52 -7.96 -14.42
CA GLY A 78 -9.52 -9.40 -14.21
C GLY A 78 -8.15 -10.06 -14.18
N PRO A 79 -8.09 -11.42 -14.19
CA PRO A 79 -6.84 -12.16 -13.99
C PRO A 79 -5.71 -11.82 -14.94
N MET A 80 -6.05 -11.41 -16.17
CA MET A 80 -5.06 -11.07 -17.22
C MET A 80 -4.85 -9.57 -17.38
N HIS A 81 -5.41 -8.73 -16.49
CA HIS A 81 -5.21 -7.27 -16.48
C HIS A 81 -5.45 -6.62 -17.84
N LEU A 82 -6.58 -6.98 -18.50
CA LEU A 82 -6.91 -6.44 -19.82
C LEU A 82 -7.25 -4.94 -19.70
N THR A 83 -6.38 -4.07 -20.18
CA THR A 83 -6.44 -2.62 -19.99
C THR A 83 -7.45 -1.94 -20.90
N ASP A 84 -8.33 -1.13 -20.33
CA ASP A 84 -9.29 -0.31 -21.04
C ASP A 84 -8.77 1.11 -21.24
N GLY A 85 -8.14 1.36 -22.38
CA GLY A 85 -7.59 2.67 -22.73
C GLY A 85 -8.65 3.77 -22.98
N THR A 86 -9.94 3.46 -22.85
CA THR A 86 -11.00 4.47 -22.92
C THR A 86 -11.33 5.09 -21.56
N LEU A 87 -10.90 4.44 -20.48
CA LEU A 87 -11.09 4.96 -19.13
C LEU A 87 -9.98 5.95 -18.82
N THR A 88 -10.38 7.12 -18.40
CA THR A 88 -9.50 8.11 -17.78
C THR A 88 -9.64 7.89 -16.28
N PRO A 89 -8.58 7.52 -15.54
CA PRO A 89 -8.64 7.53 -14.09
C PRO A 89 -9.11 8.92 -13.65
N THR A 90 -10.25 8.99 -13.00
CA THR A 90 -10.82 10.24 -12.48
C THR A 90 -10.58 10.29 -11.00
N GLY A 91 -10.09 11.39 -10.49
CA GLY A 91 -9.87 11.64 -9.09
C GLY A 91 -8.40 11.90 -8.79
N GLU A 92 -8.02 13.14 -8.91
CA GLU A 92 -6.78 13.62 -8.35
C GLU A 92 -7.10 14.08 -6.93
N HIS A 93 -6.96 13.18 -5.96
CA HIS A 93 -6.94 13.55 -4.54
C HIS A 93 -5.54 14.05 -4.16
N PHE A 94 -5.06 15.04 -4.88
CA PHE A 94 -3.97 15.82 -4.33
C PHE A 94 -4.55 16.53 -3.10
N SER A 95 -4.05 16.18 -1.92
CA SER A 95 -4.36 16.91 -0.69
C SER A 95 -4.17 18.40 -1.01
N GLY A 96 -5.26 19.14 -1.04
CA GLY A 96 -5.32 20.45 -1.67
C GLY A 96 -4.53 21.51 -0.91
N GLY A 97 -3.22 21.44 -0.90
CA GLY A 97 -2.32 22.54 -0.59
C GLY A 97 -2.41 23.15 0.82
N ALA A 98 -3.00 22.46 1.80
CA ALA A 98 -3.06 22.97 3.16
C ALA A 98 -1.75 22.75 3.94
N GLU A 99 -0.92 21.82 3.50
CA GLU A 99 0.34 21.46 4.14
C GLU A 99 1.55 21.95 3.34
N ASP A 100 2.59 22.40 4.06
CA ASP A 100 3.92 22.59 3.47
C ASP A 100 4.61 21.23 3.35
N PRO A 101 4.84 20.69 2.13
CA PRO A 101 5.41 19.35 1.94
C PRO A 101 6.84 19.22 2.51
N ARG A 102 7.50 20.34 2.76
CA ARG A 102 8.80 20.35 3.45
C ARG A 102 8.62 20.08 4.95
N GLY A 103 7.53 20.60 5.56
CA GLY A 103 7.33 20.52 6.99
C GLY A 103 8.48 21.16 7.79
N ASP A 104 9.04 22.27 7.28
CA ASP A 104 10.13 23.01 7.90
C ASP A 104 9.66 24.40 8.35
N THR A 105 9.57 24.57 9.67
CA THR A 105 9.12 25.85 10.29
C THR A 105 10.13 26.99 10.18
N SER A 106 11.34 26.74 9.67
CA SER A 106 12.37 27.79 9.45
C SER A 106 12.17 28.53 8.13
N ARG A 107 11.31 28.04 7.25
CA ARG A 107 11.04 28.58 5.90
C ARG A 107 9.66 29.23 5.82
N PRO A 108 9.44 30.18 4.90
CA PRO A 108 8.10 30.60 4.51
C PRO A 108 7.29 29.38 4.03
N THR A 109 6.01 29.30 4.39
CA THR A 109 5.16 28.17 3.99
C THR A 109 5.09 28.04 2.47
N LEU A 110 5.43 26.86 1.93
CA LEU A 110 5.29 26.54 0.53
C LEU A 110 3.88 25.95 0.28
N HIS A 111 3.18 26.54 -0.67
CA HIS A 111 1.94 25.99 -1.20
C HIS A 111 2.20 25.56 -2.64
N PRO A 112 2.53 24.28 -2.91
CA PRO A 112 2.75 23.79 -4.26
C PRO A 112 1.51 24.07 -5.11
N LYS A 113 1.70 24.64 -6.30
CA LYS A 113 0.60 24.80 -7.24
C LYS A 113 0.41 23.46 -7.93
N ALA A 114 -0.61 22.72 -7.54
CA ALA A 114 -1.03 21.56 -8.32
C ALA A 114 -1.31 22.03 -9.76
N VAL A 115 -0.51 21.61 -10.71
CA VAL A 115 -0.87 21.74 -12.12
C VAL A 115 -2.09 20.83 -12.28
N ALA A 116 -3.23 21.41 -12.68
CA ALA A 116 -4.40 20.62 -13.03
C ALA A 116 -4.03 19.72 -14.22
N ALA A 117 -3.47 18.57 -13.90
CA ALA A 117 -3.14 17.56 -14.87
C ALA A 117 -4.47 16.93 -15.28
N LYS A 118 -4.91 17.22 -16.48
CA LYS A 118 -6.04 16.50 -17.07
C LYS A 118 -5.65 15.03 -17.11
N GLY A 119 -6.44 14.18 -16.45
CA GLY A 119 -6.25 12.74 -16.46
C GLY A 119 -5.96 12.28 -17.89
N GLN A 120 -4.90 11.48 -18.06
CA GLN A 120 -4.60 10.90 -19.36
C GLN A 120 -5.27 9.53 -19.45
N PRO A 121 -5.81 9.14 -20.62
CA PRO A 121 -6.30 7.78 -20.81
C PRO A 121 -5.25 6.76 -20.39
N ALA A 122 -5.69 5.66 -19.77
CA ALA A 122 -4.80 4.56 -19.44
C ALA A 122 -3.99 4.12 -20.67
N ALA A 123 -2.69 3.90 -20.46
CA ALA A 123 -1.84 3.36 -21.53
C ALA A 123 -2.27 1.93 -21.87
N GLY A 124 -2.59 1.68 -23.13
CA GLY A 124 -2.96 0.37 -23.63
C GLY A 124 -4.45 0.21 -23.97
N GLN A 125 -4.74 -0.71 -24.89
CA GLN A 125 -6.07 -1.06 -25.35
C GLN A 125 -6.20 -2.59 -25.45
N THR A 126 -5.62 -3.32 -24.50
CA THR A 126 -5.57 -4.77 -24.56
C THR A 126 -6.96 -5.39 -24.41
N LEU A 127 -7.88 -4.74 -23.70
CA LEU A 127 -9.27 -5.18 -23.59
C LEU A 127 -9.98 -5.18 -24.95
N GLN A 128 -9.88 -4.09 -25.72
CA GLN A 128 -10.49 -4.00 -27.05
C GLN A 128 -9.79 -4.91 -28.07
N GLN A 129 -8.48 -5.12 -27.94
CA GLN A 129 -7.74 -6.07 -28.76
C GLN A 129 -8.20 -7.52 -28.47
N ALA A 130 -8.30 -7.89 -27.18
CA ALA A 130 -8.80 -9.19 -26.75
C ALA A 130 -10.25 -9.43 -27.25
N ALA A 131 -11.11 -8.42 -27.15
CA ALA A 131 -12.48 -8.49 -27.65
C ALA A 131 -12.53 -8.82 -29.17
N ARG A 132 -11.69 -8.17 -29.96
CA ARG A 132 -11.58 -8.47 -31.40
C ARG A 132 -11.05 -9.87 -31.70
N LEU A 133 -10.10 -10.36 -30.91
CA LEU A 133 -9.48 -11.68 -31.12
C LEU A 133 -10.38 -12.82 -30.68
N THR A 134 -11.19 -12.63 -29.65
CA THR A 134 -12.05 -13.67 -29.07
C THR A 134 -13.49 -13.63 -29.57
N GLY A 135 -13.94 -12.48 -30.08
CA GLY A 135 -15.35 -12.22 -30.37
C GLY A 135 -16.21 -11.92 -29.13
N ALA A 136 -15.62 -11.92 -27.92
CA ALA A 136 -16.32 -11.57 -26.70
C ALA A 136 -16.51 -10.04 -26.60
N THR A 137 -17.56 -9.61 -25.89
CA THR A 137 -17.75 -8.18 -25.61
C THR A 137 -16.76 -7.70 -24.56
N ALA A 138 -16.44 -6.40 -24.55
CA ALA A 138 -15.61 -5.79 -23.51
C ALA A 138 -16.19 -6.01 -22.11
N ASP A 139 -17.52 -5.91 -21.96
CA ASP A 139 -18.20 -6.14 -20.66
C ASP A 139 -18.07 -7.60 -20.20
N THR A 140 -18.15 -8.57 -21.12
CA THR A 140 -17.89 -9.97 -20.77
C THR A 140 -16.44 -10.16 -20.30
N LEU A 141 -15.47 -9.55 -20.98
CA LEU A 141 -14.05 -9.65 -20.60
C LEU A 141 -13.74 -8.95 -19.26
N ARG A 142 -14.52 -7.93 -18.87
CA ARG A 142 -14.39 -7.30 -17.54
C ARG A 142 -15.00 -8.16 -16.44
N ALA A 143 -16.18 -8.75 -16.69
CA ALA A 143 -16.99 -9.39 -15.64
C ALA A 143 -16.72 -10.89 -15.47
N ASP A 144 -16.32 -11.61 -16.53
CA ASP A 144 -16.10 -13.06 -16.52
C ASP A 144 -14.61 -13.39 -16.49
N PRO A 145 -14.09 -13.90 -15.37
CA PRO A 145 -12.68 -14.27 -15.27
C PRO A 145 -12.21 -15.31 -16.30
N ALA A 146 -13.08 -16.25 -16.70
CA ALA A 146 -12.70 -17.25 -17.69
C ALA A 146 -12.58 -16.65 -19.09
N ALA A 147 -13.50 -15.75 -19.46
CA ALA A 147 -13.41 -14.99 -20.70
C ALA A 147 -12.18 -14.08 -20.71
N ASN A 148 -11.88 -13.42 -19.58
CA ASN A 148 -10.69 -12.58 -19.39
C ASN A 148 -9.39 -13.38 -19.64
N ILE A 149 -9.27 -14.56 -19.03
CA ILE A 149 -8.14 -15.48 -19.24
C ILE A 149 -8.02 -15.87 -20.71
N GLY A 150 -9.14 -16.17 -21.37
CA GLY A 150 -9.19 -16.42 -22.81
C GLY A 150 -8.68 -15.24 -23.65
N GLY A 151 -9.07 -14.02 -23.27
CA GLY A 151 -8.60 -12.79 -23.89
C GLY A 151 -7.09 -12.58 -23.79
N GLY A 152 -6.52 -12.81 -22.59
CA GLY A 152 -5.07 -12.75 -22.37
C GLY A 152 -4.30 -13.82 -23.14
N ALA A 153 -4.83 -15.04 -23.20
CA ALA A 153 -4.24 -16.12 -24.01
C ALA A 153 -4.24 -15.78 -25.51
N ALA A 154 -5.35 -15.23 -26.02
CA ALA A 154 -5.45 -14.79 -27.42
C ALA A 154 -4.43 -13.69 -27.75
N LEU A 155 -4.21 -12.73 -26.83
CA LEU A 155 -3.20 -11.68 -26.98
C LEU A 155 -1.77 -12.25 -27.01
N LEU A 156 -1.43 -13.13 -26.07
CA LEU A 156 -0.11 -13.79 -26.05
C LEU A 156 0.17 -14.56 -27.34
N ALA A 157 -0.81 -15.35 -27.81
CA ALA A 157 -0.71 -16.07 -29.07
C ALA A 157 -0.52 -15.12 -30.27
N ARG A 158 -1.27 -14.03 -30.30
CA ARG A 158 -1.16 -12.98 -31.31
C ARG A 158 0.23 -12.33 -31.30
N TYR A 159 0.74 -11.96 -30.13
CA TYR A 159 2.08 -11.36 -30.00
C TYR A 159 3.19 -12.31 -30.44
N GLN A 160 3.10 -13.61 -30.11
CA GLN A 160 4.04 -14.63 -30.55
C GLN A 160 4.03 -14.78 -32.08
N HIS A 161 2.83 -14.81 -32.68
CA HIS A 161 2.65 -14.87 -34.13
C HIS A 161 3.24 -13.62 -34.83
N ASP A 162 2.95 -12.42 -34.31
CA ASP A 162 3.43 -11.15 -34.89
C ASP A 162 4.96 -11.00 -34.82
N LEU A 163 5.60 -11.75 -33.90
CA LEU A 163 7.07 -11.88 -33.81
C LEU A 163 7.63 -12.90 -34.80
N GLY A 164 6.78 -13.50 -35.64
CA GLY A 164 7.20 -14.56 -36.59
C GLY A 164 7.63 -15.86 -35.91
N ARG A 165 7.17 -16.12 -34.68
CA ARG A 165 7.58 -17.28 -33.88
C ARG A 165 6.48 -18.32 -33.82
N PRO A 166 6.83 -19.63 -33.79
CA PRO A 166 5.83 -20.68 -33.70
C PRO A 166 5.17 -20.73 -32.31
N LEU A 167 3.90 -21.16 -32.28
CA LEU A 167 3.16 -21.47 -31.04
C LEU A 167 3.62 -22.83 -30.51
N THR A 168 4.63 -22.84 -29.64
CA THR A 168 5.20 -24.07 -29.07
C THR A 168 4.73 -24.28 -27.64
N ALA A 169 4.81 -25.54 -27.16
CA ALA A 169 4.53 -25.86 -25.77
C ALA A 169 5.66 -25.46 -24.80
N ASP A 170 6.85 -25.08 -25.31
CA ASP A 170 8.00 -24.68 -24.50
C ASP A 170 7.86 -23.21 -24.08
N PRO A 171 7.68 -22.89 -22.77
CA PRO A 171 7.61 -21.52 -22.29
C PRO A 171 8.85 -20.68 -22.63
N ALA A 172 10.04 -21.29 -22.77
CA ALA A 172 11.27 -20.57 -23.05
C ALA A 172 11.24 -19.81 -24.39
N ALA A 173 10.44 -20.27 -25.36
CA ALA A 173 10.29 -19.64 -26.67
C ALA A 173 9.44 -18.35 -26.65
N TRP A 174 8.78 -18.03 -25.53
CA TRP A 174 7.76 -16.98 -25.43
C TRP A 174 8.24 -15.69 -24.76
N TYR A 175 9.53 -15.58 -24.43
CA TYR A 175 10.05 -14.43 -23.68
C TYR A 175 9.67 -13.09 -24.32
N GLN A 176 9.83 -12.94 -25.64
CA GLN A 176 9.52 -11.68 -26.33
C GLN A 176 8.01 -11.40 -26.40
N ALA A 177 7.17 -12.43 -26.42
CA ALA A 177 5.73 -12.25 -26.30
C ALA A 177 5.33 -11.78 -24.90
N ALA A 178 6.00 -12.27 -23.85
CA ALA A 178 5.82 -11.78 -22.48
C ALA A 178 6.32 -10.33 -22.32
N VAL A 179 7.45 -9.96 -22.93
CA VAL A 179 7.91 -8.55 -22.99
C VAL A 179 6.84 -7.66 -23.61
N ARG A 180 6.27 -8.10 -24.73
CA ARG A 180 5.24 -7.33 -25.44
C ARG A 180 3.92 -7.24 -24.66
N TYR A 181 3.61 -8.26 -23.84
CA TYR A 181 2.41 -8.29 -23.02
C TYR A 181 2.50 -7.29 -21.86
N GLY A 182 3.53 -7.39 -21.04
CA GLY A 182 3.71 -6.55 -19.86
C GLY A 182 4.44 -5.22 -20.11
N GLY A 183 4.95 -4.99 -21.34
CA GLY A 183 5.56 -3.70 -21.72
C GLY A 183 7.06 -3.57 -21.45
N SER A 184 7.69 -4.50 -20.70
CA SER A 184 9.11 -4.39 -20.36
C SER A 184 9.84 -5.74 -20.27
N SER A 185 11.17 -5.71 -20.48
CA SER A 185 12.02 -6.89 -20.27
C SER A 185 12.10 -7.31 -18.81
N TRP A 186 11.97 -6.36 -17.88
CA TRP A 186 11.91 -6.64 -16.44
C TRP A 186 10.66 -7.45 -16.10
N PHE A 187 9.47 -7.02 -16.56
CA PHE A 187 8.23 -7.79 -16.37
C PHE A 187 8.38 -9.23 -16.87
N ALA A 188 8.87 -9.41 -18.11
CA ALA A 188 9.12 -10.74 -18.65
C ALA A 188 10.13 -11.53 -17.80
N GLY A 189 11.17 -10.90 -17.30
CA GLY A 189 12.13 -11.49 -16.37
C GLY A 189 11.43 -12.05 -15.11
N GLN A 190 10.54 -11.26 -14.50
CA GLN A 190 9.75 -11.66 -13.34
C GLN A 190 8.76 -12.79 -13.66
N VAL A 191 8.14 -12.79 -14.84
CA VAL A 191 7.32 -13.93 -15.30
C VAL A 191 8.13 -15.23 -15.28
N TYR A 192 9.39 -15.18 -15.75
CA TYR A 192 10.27 -16.35 -15.74
C TYR A 192 10.79 -16.70 -14.34
N ASP A 193 10.91 -15.74 -13.43
CA ASP A 193 11.22 -16.02 -12.02
C ASP A 193 10.07 -16.78 -11.35
N VAL A 194 8.83 -16.37 -11.60
CA VAL A 194 7.63 -17.09 -11.14
C VAL A 194 7.52 -18.47 -11.77
N LEU A 195 7.86 -18.62 -13.05
CA LEU A 195 7.93 -19.95 -13.70
C LEU A 195 8.95 -20.87 -13.02
N ARG A 196 10.11 -20.35 -12.62
CA ARG A 196 11.16 -21.12 -11.94
C ARG A 196 10.77 -21.51 -10.53
N SER A 197 10.21 -20.58 -9.76
CA SER A 197 9.86 -20.79 -8.34
C SER A 197 8.55 -21.52 -8.16
N GLY A 198 7.61 -21.39 -9.10
CA GLY A 198 6.22 -21.76 -8.90
C GLY A 198 5.49 -20.81 -7.95
N ALA A 199 4.19 -20.94 -7.87
CA ALA A 199 3.33 -20.23 -6.93
C ALA A 199 2.05 -21.04 -6.66
N SER A 200 1.45 -20.87 -5.47
CA SER A 200 0.14 -21.46 -5.14
C SER A 200 -0.57 -20.57 -4.13
N ARG A 201 -1.82 -20.19 -4.41
CA ARG A 201 -2.67 -19.44 -3.48
C ARG A 201 -4.16 -19.64 -3.72
N MET A 202 -4.94 -19.22 -2.76
CA MET A 202 -6.37 -18.99 -2.91
C MET A 202 -6.58 -17.59 -3.48
N THR A 203 -7.45 -17.44 -4.48
CA THR A 203 -7.81 -16.14 -5.06
C THR A 203 -8.85 -15.40 -4.20
N ASP A 204 -9.08 -14.12 -4.50
CA ASP A 204 -10.06 -13.25 -3.83
C ASP A 204 -11.49 -13.83 -3.83
N ASP A 205 -11.84 -14.62 -4.86
CA ASP A 205 -13.13 -15.31 -5.02
C ASP A 205 -13.09 -16.78 -4.58
N GLY A 206 -12.07 -17.18 -3.82
CA GLY A 206 -11.98 -18.52 -3.19
C GLY A 206 -11.59 -19.65 -4.12
N GLN A 207 -10.94 -19.36 -5.26
CA GLN A 207 -10.45 -20.38 -6.18
C GLN A 207 -9.00 -20.77 -5.84
N SER A 208 -8.70 -22.08 -5.74
CA SER A 208 -7.32 -22.54 -5.60
C SER A 208 -6.63 -22.56 -6.96
N VAL A 209 -5.47 -21.91 -7.09
CA VAL A 209 -4.64 -21.89 -8.30
C VAL A 209 -3.21 -22.26 -7.94
N THR A 210 -2.60 -23.12 -8.77
CA THR A 210 -1.23 -23.58 -8.59
C THR A 210 -0.47 -23.56 -9.90
N LEU A 211 0.67 -22.91 -9.88
CA LEU A 211 1.72 -22.97 -10.90
C LEU A 211 2.88 -23.82 -10.39
N ALA A 212 3.05 -25.02 -10.93
CA ALA A 212 4.18 -25.87 -10.55
C ALA A 212 5.51 -25.30 -11.04
N ALA A 213 6.51 -25.27 -10.17
CA ALA A 213 7.86 -24.77 -10.46
C ALA A 213 8.50 -25.48 -11.68
N THR A 214 9.35 -24.72 -12.40
CA THR A 214 10.19 -25.21 -13.49
C THR A 214 11.63 -24.72 -13.29
N PRO A 215 12.40 -25.27 -12.33
CA PRO A 215 13.67 -24.67 -11.85
C PRO A 215 14.76 -24.55 -12.92
N GLY A 216 14.75 -25.40 -13.94
CA GLY A 216 15.76 -25.38 -15.03
C GLY A 216 15.50 -24.36 -16.15
N LEU A 217 14.40 -23.61 -16.08
CA LEU A 217 14.03 -22.66 -17.12
C LEU A 217 15.00 -21.46 -17.13
N ARG A 218 15.61 -21.18 -18.28
CA ARG A 218 16.46 -19.99 -18.45
C ARG A 218 15.63 -18.85 -19.02
N ALA A 219 15.75 -17.66 -18.41
CA ALA A 219 15.25 -16.42 -18.99
C ALA A 219 16.38 -15.72 -19.76
N ALA A 220 16.04 -15.06 -20.85
CA ALA A 220 16.94 -14.16 -21.54
C ALA A 220 16.64 -12.72 -21.13
N GLY A 221 17.66 -12.03 -20.61
CA GLY A 221 17.67 -10.58 -20.49
C GLY A 221 17.16 -10.00 -19.16
N ALA A 222 18.08 -9.42 -18.40
CA ALA A 222 17.76 -8.43 -17.37
C ALA A 222 17.56 -7.07 -18.06
N GLY A 223 16.70 -6.19 -17.49
CA GLY A 223 16.61 -4.80 -17.90
C GLY A 223 17.94 -4.08 -17.68
N ALA A 224 18.31 -3.17 -18.57
CA ALA A 224 19.44 -2.29 -18.35
C ALA A 224 18.96 -1.06 -17.60
N ASN A 225 19.66 -0.70 -16.50
CA ASN A 225 19.45 0.57 -15.82
C ASN A 225 20.18 1.68 -16.58
N ASP A 226 19.64 2.88 -16.56
CA ASP A 226 20.41 4.06 -16.96
C ASP A 226 21.61 4.23 -16.02
N ALA A 227 22.75 4.67 -16.56
CA ALA A 227 24.00 4.77 -15.80
C ALA A 227 23.92 5.72 -14.60
N GLU A 228 23.01 6.68 -14.66
CA GLU A 228 22.78 7.66 -13.60
C GLU A 228 21.94 7.14 -12.43
N THR A 229 21.27 5.99 -12.57
CA THR A 229 20.34 5.51 -11.54
C THR A 229 21.02 4.79 -10.38
N GLU A 230 20.41 4.86 -9.20
CA GLU A 230 20.81 4.14 -8.00
C GLU A 230 19.80 3.00 -7.74
N CYS A 231 19.88 1.99 -8.59
CA CYS A 231 18.98 0.85 -8.61
C CYS A 231 19.73 -0.49 -8.60
N PRO A 232 19.08 -1.59 -8.18
CA PRO A 232 19.70 -2.91 -8.29
C PRO A 232 19.89 -3.29 -9.78
N PRO A 233 20.94 -4.04 -10.11
CA PRO A 233 21.17 -4.51 -11.47
C PRO A 233 19.96 -5.28 -12.00
N GLY A 234 19.54 -4.97 -13.22
CA GLY A 234 18.46 -5.68 -13.90
C GLY A 234 17.05 -5.16 -13.67
N LEU A 235 16.85 -4.17 -12.79
CA LEU A 235 15.53 -3.58 -12.53
C LEU A 235 15.02 -2.75 -13.72
N GLY A 236 15.94 -2.18 -14.53
CA GLY A 236 15.56 -1.39 -15.71
C GLY A 236 15.14 0.03 -15.36
N CYS A 237 15.79 0.65 -14.37
CA CYS A 237 15.45 2.01 -13.93
C CYS A 237 15.85 3.06 -14.97
N GLU A 238 14.97 4.04 -15.14
CA GLU A 238 15.15 5.20 -16.01
C GLU A 238 15.50 6.45 -15.16
N TRP A 239 16.43 7.28 -15.65
CA TRP A 239 16.78 8.54 -15.02
C TRP A 239 15.96 9.69 -15.60
N ILE A 240 15.01 10.19 -14.84
CA ILE A 240 14.14 11.34 -15.19
C ILE A 240 14.31 12.40 -14.10
N PRO A 241 15.36 13.24 -14.15
CA PRO A 241 15.72 14.12 -13.07
C PRO A 241 14.69 15.21 -12.81
N ALA A 242 14.45 15.50 -11.54
CA ALA A 242 13.78 16.70 -11.09
C ALA A 242 14.73 17.91 -11.25
N PRO A 243 14.24 19.08 -11.71
CA PRO A 243 15.07 20.26 -11.86
C PRO A 243 15.37 20.91 -10.52
N TYR A 244 16.60 21.41 -10.35
CA TYR A 244 16.99 22.24 -9.21
C TYR A 244 17.25 23.66 -9.72
N GLU A 245 16.31 24.56 -9.53
CA GLU A 245 16.28 25.89 -10.13
C GLU A 245 16.01 26.98 -9.12
N GLN A 246 16.74 28.09 -9.26
CA GLN A 246 16.43 29.34 -8.56
C GLN A 246 15.22 29.99 -9.23
N LEU A 247 14.10 30.10 -8.51
CA LEU A 247 12.85 30.63 -9.06
C LEU A 247 12.79 32.17 -9.03
N ASP A 248 13.39 32.79 -8.02
CA ASP A 248 13.58 34.24 -7.93
C ASP A 248 15.03 34.55 -7.48
N PRO A 249 15.87 35.11 -8.37
CA PRO A 249 17.23 35.49 -8.01
C PRO A 249 17.36 36.53 -6.88
N ALA A 250 16.31 37.27 -6.57
CA ALA A 250 16.28 38.25 -5.49
C ALA A 250 15.94 37.62 -4.12
N ASP A 251 15.36 36.41 -4.12
CA ASP A 251 15.02 35.64 -2.92
C ASP A 251 15.78 34.31 -2.88
N PRO A 252 16.84 34.17 -2.08
CA PRO A 252 17.60 32.94 -2.01
C PRO A 252 16.81 31.73 -1.48
N THR A 253 15.62 31.96 -0.91
CA THR A 253 14.72 30.89 -0.41
C THR A 253 13.71 30.45 -1.47
N ALA A 254 13.56 31.18 -2.58
CA ALA A 254 12.65 30.88 -3.69
C ALA A 254 13.33 29.97 -4.72
N TYR A 255 13.35 28.69 -4.47
CA TYR A 255 13.87 27.66 -5.36
C TYR A 255 13.00 26.40 -5.25
N GLY A 256 13.12 25.54 -6.20
CA GLY A 256 12.37 24.29 -6.18
C GLY A 256 13.21 23.13 -6.65
N ASN A 257 12.75 21.96 -6.44
CA ASN A 257 11.57 21.34 -5.79
C ASN A 257 12.06 20.29 -4.77
N HIS A 258 13.34 20.39 -4.40
CA HIS A 258 14.06 19.54 -3.46
C HIS A 258 15.28 20.32 -2.90
N ASP A 259 15.98 19.72 -1.94
CA ASP A 259 17.26 20.26 -1.44
C ASP A 259 18.44 19.39 -1.88
N LEU A 260 19.53 20.02 -2.30
CA LEU A 260 20.77 19.32 -2.54
C LEU A 260 21.43 18.96 -1.21
N GLY A 261 21.93 17.73 -1.11
CA GLY A 261 22.59 17.20 0.08
C GLY A 261 23.80 16.33 -0.21
N ASP A 262 24.43 15.78 0.84
CA ASP A 262 25.54 14.82 0.73
C ASP A 262 25.30 13.59 1.64
N ARG A 263 24.04 13.09 1.69
CA ARG A 263 23.71 11.87 2.44
C ARG A 263 24.32 10.61 1.78
N PRO A 264 24.78 9.61 2.49
CA PRO A 264 24.73 9.44 3.95
C PRO A 264 25.92 10.08 4.70
N LYS A 265 26.81 10.83 4.04
CA LYS A 265 28.00 11.43 4.69
C LYS A 265 27.63 12.56 5.66
N SER A 266 26.69 13.46 5.25
CA SER A 266 26.23 14.56 6.08
C SER A 266 25.35 14.06 7.23
N GLN A 267 24.38 13.18 6.93
CA GLN A 267 23.48 12.56 7.89
C GLN A 267 22.95 11.22 7.37
N LYS A 268 22.59 10.31 8.28
CA LYS A 268 22.08 8.98 7.91
C LYS A 268 20.73 9.07 7.21
N ILE A 269 20.55 8.26 6.17
CA ILE A 269 19.24 7.89 5.65
C ILE A 269 18.71 6.78 6.57
N ARG A 270 17.52 6.98 7.14
CA ARG A 270 16.94 6.08 8.15
C ARG A 270 15.64 5.46 7.71
N PHE A 271 14.92 6.08 6.79
CA PHE A 271 13.58 5.71 6.42
C PHE A 271 13.44 5.51 4.92
N ILE A 272 12.56 4.59 4.55
CA ILE A 272 11.89 4.57 3.24
C ILE A 272 10.45 4.99 3.49
N VAL A 273 9.94 5.94 2.71
CA VAL A 273 8.53 6.34 2.77
C VAL A 273 7.85 5.84 1.50
N ILE A 274 6.83 5.03 1.70
CA ILE A 274 5.98 4.46 0.66
C ILE A 274 4.78 5.37 0.47
N HIS A 275 4.59 5.81 -0.76
CA HIS A 275 3.48 6.66 -1.19
C HIS A 275 2.63 5.97 -2.24
N ASP A 276 1.43 6.47 -2.48
CA ASP A 276 0.76 6.34 -3.77
C ASP A 276 0.52 7.74 -4.38
N THR A 277 0.51 7.78 -5.70
CA THR A 277 0.57 9.06 -6.42
C THR A 277 -0.78 9.79 -6.48
N GLU A 278 -1.87 9.20 -6.03
CA GLU A 278 -3.24 9.68 -6.28
C GLU A 278 -3.44 10.15 -7.75
N GLY A 279 -2.72 9.53 -8.69
CA GLY A 279 -2.69 9.93 -10.08
C GLY A 279 -2.07 8.90 -11.01
N SER A 280 -2.09 9.18 -12.32
CA SER A 280 -1.46 8.32 -13.32
C SER A 280 0.04 8.59 -13.45
N TYR A 281 0.82 7.56 -13.82
CA TYR A 281 2.27 7.66 -14.00
C TYR A 281 2.72 8.84 -14.88
N PRO A 282 2.12 9.14 -16.06
CA PRO A 282 2.55 10.28 -16.87
C PRO A 282 2.31 11.64 -16.21
N VAL A 283 1.28 11.76 -15.36
CA VAL A 283 1.01 12.97 -14.57
C VAL A 283 2.05 13.13 -13.48
N THR A 284 2.31 12.07 -12.75
CA THR A 284 3.31 12.02 -11.68
C THR A 284 4.70 12.44 -12.16
N LEU A 285 5.14 11.96 -13.34
CA LEU A 285 6.41 12.38 -13.92
C LEU A 285 6.47 13.89 -14.21
N LYS A 286 5.37 14.48 -14.70
CA LYS A 286 5.31 15.94 -14.93
C LYS A 286 5.38 16.73 -13.63
N LEU A 287 4.76 16.24 -12.57
CA LEU A 287 4.81 16.87 -11.26
C LEU A 287 6.24 16.84 -10.68
N ALA A 288 6.93 15.71 -10.75
CA ALA A 288 8.32 15.62 -10.30
C ALA A 288 9.28 16.53 -11.09
N GLN A 289 8.96 16.82 -12.35
CA GLN A 289 9.74 17.69 -13.23
C GLN A 289 9.33 19.17 -13.17
N ASP A 290 8.32 19.54 -12.39
CA ASP A 290 7.90 20.93 -12.20
C ASP A 290 8.68 21.55 -11.04
N PRO A 291 9.57 22.55 -11.27
CA PRO A 291 10.33 23.18 -10.20
C PRO A 291 9.46 23.98 -9.23
N THR A 292 8.20 24.25 -9.55
CA THR A 292 7.26 24.96 -8.67
C THR A 292 6.40 24.03 -7.82
N TYR A 293 6.58 22.71 -7.99
CA TYR A 293 5.88 21.69 -7.22
C TYR A 293 6.80 21.09 -6.13
N LEU A 294 6.84 19.77 -6.01
CA LEU A 294 7.72 19.04 -5.10
C LEU A 294 8.28 17.81 -5.80
N ALA A 295 9.42 17.30 -5.35
CA ALA A 295 10.01 16.09 -5.88
C ALA A 295 10.33 15.08 -4.79
N TRP A 296 10.41 13.81 -5.22
CA TRP A 296 10.74 12.62 -4.46
C TRP A 296 11.76 11.77 -5.22
N ASN A 297 12.24 10.67 -4.61
CA ASN A 297 13.37 9.96 -5.20
C ASN A 297 12.97 9.03 -6.35
N TYR A 298 11.89 8.27 -6.23
CA TYR A 298 11.50 7.25 -7.21
C TYR A 298 10.01 7.23 -7.47
N THR A 299 9.62 6.87 -8.70
CA THR A 299 8.23 6.52 -9.06
C THR A 299 8.19 5.13 -9.67
N VAL A 300 7.24 4.28 -9.21
CA VAL A 300 7.00 2.93 -9.72
C VAL A 300 5.69 2.88 -10.49
N ARG A 301 5.74 2.45 -11.76
CA ARG A 301 4.56 2.31 -12.61
C ARG A 301 3.79 1.04 -12.28
N SER A 302 2.46 1.14 -12.21
CA SER A 302 1.61 0.00 -11.84
C SER A 302 1.57 -1.09 -12.91
N ALA A 303 1.51 -0.73 -14.18
CA ALA A 303 1.31 -1.68 -15.27
C ALA A 303 2.37 -2.79 -15.34
N ASP A 304 3.63 -2.46 -15.13
CA ASP A 304 4.76 -3.37 -15.37
C ASP A 304 5.87 -3.29 -14.33
N GLY A 305 5.70 -2.43 -13.30
CA GLY A 305 6.73 -2.21 -12.29
C GLY A 305 7.92 -1.38 -12.78
N HIS A 306 7.82 -0.65 -13.91
CA HIS A 306 8.89 0.25 -14.37
C HIS A 306 9.21 1.31 -13.31
N VAL A 307 10.50 1.61 -13.12
CA VAL A 307 10.97 2.56 -12.11
C VAL A 307 11.61 3.77 -12.79
N ALA A 308 11.12 4.98 -12.46
CA ALA A 308 11.81 6.22 -12.73
C ALA A 308 12.48 6.74 -11.44
N GLN A 309 13.72 7.18 -11.55
CA GLN A 309 14.41 7.90 -10.47
C GLN A 309 14.50 9.38 -10.81
N HIS A 310 14.12 10.24 -9.84
CA HIS A 310 14.09 11.70 -10.02
C HIS A 310 15.18 12.42 -9.24
N LEU A 311 15.53 11.91 -8.04
CA LEU A 311 16.55 12.46 -7.17
C LEU A 311 17.57 11.39 -6.82
N LYS A 312 18.85 11.79 -6.74
CA LYS A 312 19.84 10.94 -6.07
C LYS A 312 19.49 10.78 -4.59
N ALA A 313 19.81 9.63 -4.01
CA ALA A 313 19.56 9.41 -2.60
C ALA A 313 20.30 10.38 -1.67
N LYS A 314 21.38 11.01 -2.15
CA LYS A 314 22.11 12.05 -1.40
C LYS A 314 21.30 13.33 -1.20
N ASP A 315 20.35 13.63 -2.08
CA ASP A 315 19.54 14.83 -2.07
C ASP A 315 18.20 14.62 -1.32
N VAL A 316 17.61 15.68 -0.79
CA VAL A 316 16.44 15.63 0.09
C VAL A 316 15.19 15.99 -0.68
N GLY A 317 14.30 15.02 -0.87
CA GLY A 317 12.96 15.25 -1.46
C GLY A 317 12.03 15.96 -0.48
N TRP A 318 11.06 16.72 -1.03
CA TRP A 318 10.00 17.38 -0.27
C TRP A 318 8.71 16.55 -0.39
N GLN A 319 8.61 15.47 0.37
CA GLN A 319 7.58 14.46 0.10
C GLN A 319 6.80 13.95 1.33
N ALA A 320 7.23 14.32 2.57
CA ALA A 320 6.67 13.69 3.76
C ALA A 320 6.04 14.69 4.75
N GLY A 321 5.92 15.99 4.43
CA GLY A 321 5.30 16.98 5.32
C GLY A 321 5.98 17.17 6.68
N ASN A 322 7.15 16.58 6.86
CA ASN A 322 7.94 16.63 8.08
C ASN A 322 9.43 16.68 7.73
N TRP A 323 10.07 17.81 7.99
CA TRP A 323 11.47 18.02 7.59
C TRP A 323 12.45 17.04 8.24
N TYR A 324 12.20 16.62 9.49
CA TYR A 324 13.04 15.61 10.14
C TYR A 324 12.99 14.28 9.39
N ILE A 325 11.81 13.89 8.89
CA ILE A 325 11.64 12.69 8.08
C ILE A 325 12.18 12.91 6.67
N ASN A 326 11.84 14.02 5.98
CA ASN A 326 12.35 14.34 4.65
C ASN A 326 13.88 14.26 4.59
N ALA A 327 14.56 14.91 5.53
CA ALA A 327 16.01 14.94 5.61
C ALA A 327 16.65 13.55 5.84
N LYS A 328 15.89 12.56 6.27
CA LYS A 328 16.37 11.20 6.63
C LYS A 328 15.70 10.08 5.84
N SER A 329 14.92 10.39 4.83
CA SER A 329 14.19 9.37 4.05
C SER A 329 14.52 9.37 2.57
N ILE A 330 14.14 8.26 1.94
CA ILE A 330 13.98 8.12 0.49
C ILE A 330 12.49 7.91 0.25
N GLY A 331 11.86 8.77 -0.56
CA GLY A 331 10.46 8.66 -0.95
C GLY A 331 10.28 7.85 -2.23
N ILE A 332 9.31 6.94 -2.23
CA ILE A 332 8.97 6.09 -3.37
C ILE A 332 7.46 6.21 -3.63
N GLU A 333 7.12 6.86 -4.72
CA GLU A 333 5.76 6.98 -5.22
C GLU A 333 5.34 5.75 -6.02
N HIS A 334 4.13 5.27 -5.81
CA HIS A 334 3.56 4.15 -6.55
C HIS A 334 2.34 4.64 -7.33
N GLU A 335 2.36 4.44 -8.65
CA GLU A 335 1.19 4.81 -9.46
C GLU A 335 -0.06 4.15 -8.90
N GLY A 336 -1.00 4.97 -8.40
CA GLY A 336 -2.20 4.43 -7.79
C GLY A 336 -3.09 5.48 -7.16
N PHE A 337 -4.18 4.95 -6.59
CA PHE A 337 -5.16 5.71 -5.81
C PHE A 337 -5.44 4.94 -4.53
N LEU A 338 -5.39 5.60 -3.40
CA LEU A 338 -5.59 5.00 -2.08
C LEU A 338 -6.88 4.17 -2.02
N ALA A 339 -7.96 4.68 -2.61
CA ALA A 339 -9.28 4.05 -2.43
C ALA A 339 -10.19 4.11 -3.65
N GLN A 340 -9.87 4.89 -4.65
CA GLN A 340 -10.82 5.22 -5.71
C GLN A 340 -11.36 3.99 -6.44
N GLY A 341 -12.69 3.83 -6.46
CA GLY A 341 -13.37 2.74 -7.14
C GLY A 341 -13.06 1.33 -6.63
N GLY A 342 -12.34 1.20 -5.50
CA GLY A 342 -11.83 -0.09 -5.01
C GLY A 342 -10.77 -0.66 -5.93
N THR A 343 -9.93 0.18 -6.53
CA THR A 343 -8.80 -0.21 -7.38
C THR A 343 -7.76 -1.03 -6.60
N TRP A 344 -6.92 -1.75 -7.34
CA TRP A 344 -5.93 -2.66 -6.77
C TRP A 344 -4.57 -2.46 -7.44
N TYR A 345 -3.51 -2.81 -6.72
CA TYR A 345 -2.12 -2.73 -7.18
C TYR A 345 -1.67 -4.06 -7.81
N THR A 346 -0.88 -3.99 -8.87
CA THR A 346 -0.35 -5.18 -9.55
C THR A 346 0.78 -5.84 -8.76
N GLU A 347 0.95 -7.14 -8.92
CA GLU A 347 2.09 -7.87 -8.36
C GLU A 347 3.43 -7.39 -8.97
N ALA A 348 3.43 -7.00 -10.25
CA ALA A 348 4.61 -6.45 -10.91
C ALA A 348 5.12 -5.20 -10.18
N MET A 349 4.24 -4.30 -9.78
CA MET A 349 4.60 -3.10 -9.02
C MET A 349 5.15 -3.45 -7.63
N TYR A 350 4.47 -4.32 -6.86
CA TYR A 350 4.95 -4.77 -5.56
C TYR A 350 6.34 -5.39 -5.63
N ARG A 351 6.62 -6.24 -6.64
CA ARG A 351 7.92 -6.88 -6.81
C ARG A 351 9.02 -5.88 -7.15
N SER A 352 8.74 -4.97 -8.07
CA SER A 352 9.70 -3.94 -8.47
C SER A 352 10.06 -3.03 -7.30
N SER A 353 9.03 -2.55 -6.59
CA SER A 353 9.19 -1.74 -5.40
C SER A 353 9.99 -2.47 -4.32
N SER A 354 9.65 -3.72 -4.01
CA SER A 354 10.35 -4.50 -2.98
C SER A 354 11.80 -4.79 -3.35
N GLU A 355 12.11 -5.00 -4.62
CA GLU A 355 13.49 -5.19 -5.08
C GLU A 355 14.31 -3.91 -4.93
N LEU A 356 13.72 -2.76 -5.28
CA LEU A 356 14.32 -1.44 -5.06
C LEU A 356 14.55 -1.19 -3.56
N VAL A 357 13.54 -1.39 -2.72
CA VAL A 357 13.64 -1.15 -1.27
C VAL A 357 14.67 -2.06 -0.62
N ARG A 358 14.76 -3.33 -1.00
CA ARG A 358 15.82 -4.23 -0.52
C ARG A 358 17.22 -3.72 -0.87
N TYR A 359 17.42 -3.26 -2.09
CA TYR A 359 18.69 -2.67 -2.52
C TYR A 359 19.03 -1.42 -1.70
N LEU A 360 18.06 -0.51 -1.49
CA LEU A 360 18.27 0.73 -0.76
C LEU A 360 18.52 0.47 0.73
N THR A 361 17.77 -0.45 1.36
CA THR A 361 17.95 -0.81 2.77
C THR A 361 19.31 -1.46 3.02
N GLU A 362 19.78 -2.32 2.11
CA GLU A 362 21.13 -2.89 2.19
C GLU A 362 22.20 -1.83 1.98
N LYS A 363 22.06 -0.97 0.96
CA LYS A 363 23.03 0.07 0.62
C LYS A 363 23.21 1.12 1.71
N TYR A 364 22.14 1.49 2.41
CA TYR A 364 22.15 2.59 3.39
C TYR A 364 22.00 2.11 4.85
N ASP A 365 22.06 0.80 5.09
CA ASP A 365 21.94 0.19 6.42
C ASP A 365 20.63 0.61 7.13
N ILE A 366 19.51 0.54 6.41
CA ILE A 366 18.18 0.85 6.93
C ILE A 366 17.54 -0.45 7.45
N PRO A 367 17.07 -0.52 8.70
CA PRO A 367 16.36 -1.70 9.20
C PRO A 367 15.11 -2.02 8.38
N VAL A 368 14.92 -3.32 8.09
CA VAL A 368 13.74 -3.78 7.33
C VAL A 368 12.64 -4.15 8.31
N ASP A 369 11.92 -3.14 8.78
CA ASP A 369 10.75 -3.23 9.65
C ASP A 369 9.76 -2.09 9.36
N ARG A 370 8.55 -2.17 9.95
CA ARG A 370 7.47 -1.19 9.70
C ARG A 370 7.69 0.19 10.30
N ALA A 371 8.71 0.34 11.12
CA ALA A 371 9.06 1.63 11.72
C ALA A 371 10.13 2.39 10.93
N HIS A 372 10.82 1.70 10.01
CA HIS A 372 11.79 2.31 9.10
C HIS A 372 11.31 2.28 7.64
N ILE A 373 10.39 1.37 7.29
CA ILE A 373 9.67 1.37 6.02
C ILE A 373 8.24 1.83 6.33
N LEU A 374 8.04 3.15 6.27
CA LEU A 374 6.80 3.83 6.62
C LEU A 374 5.87 3.96 5.41
N GLY A 375 4.57 3.99 5.64
CA GLY A 375 3.66 4.69 4.74
C GLY A 375 3.71 6.19 5.04
N HIS A 376 3.35 7.03 4.10
CA HIS A 376 3.23 8.47 4.37
C HIS A 376 2.21 8.75 5.48
N ASP A 377 1.14 7.94 5.57
CA ASP A 377 0.17 7.96 6.65
C ASP A 377 0.76 7.67 8.05
N ASN A 378 2.00 7.18 8.13
CA ASN A 378 2.70 6.93 9.41
C ASN A 378 3.64 8.07 9.81
N VAL A 379 3.81 9.09 8.97
CA VAL A 379 4.66 10.25 9.25
C VAL A 379 3.94 11.21 10.21
N PRO A 380 4.58 11.63 11.33
CA PRO A 380 3.93 12.51 12.29
C PRO A 380 3.86 13.97 11.81
N GLY A 381 2.82 14.70 12.19
CA GLY A 381 2.81 16.15 12.09
C GLY A 381 3.88 16.78 13.00
N ILE A 382 4.48 17.89 12.56
CA ILE A 382 5.56 18.58 13.30
C ILE A 382 5.05 19.47 14.43
N THR A 383 3.80 19.89 14.38
CA THR A 383 3.10 20.71 15.38
C THR A 383 1.69 20.17 15.59
N PRO A 384 1.02 20.54 16.71
CA PRO A 384 -0.38 20.16 16.93
C PRO A 384 -1.32 20.54 15.78
N ALA A 385 -1.14 21.70 15.18
CA ALA A 385 -1.96 22.15 14.04
C ALA A 385 -1.66 21.39 12.74
N GLY A 386 -0.40 20.95 12.56
CA GLY A 386 0.03 20.24 11.34
C GLY A 386 -0.51 18.81 11.22
N VAL A 387 -0.99 18.19 12.31
CA VAL A 387 -1.50 16.80 12.25
C VAL A 387 -2.70 16.67 11.32
N GLN A 388 -3.56 17.67 11.28
CA GLN A 388 -4.78 17.66 10.47
C GLN A 388 -4.49 17.54 8.96
N GLY A 389 -3.42 18.20 8.49
CA GLY A 389 -3.00 18.21 7.08
C GLY A 389 -2.13 17.03 6.67
N MET A 390 -1.71 16.15 7.59
CA MET A 390 -0.87 15.00 7.22
C MET A 390 -1.62 14.02 6.32
N HIS A 391 -0.90 13.50 5.33
CA HIS A 391 -1.40 12.63 4.28
C HIS A 391 -1.86 11.25 4.76
N GLU A 392 -2.61 10.55 3.91
CA GLU A 392 -3.29 9.30 4.20
C GLU A 392 -2.76 8.10 3.39
N ASP A 393 -1.91 8.34 2.40
CA ASP A 393 -1.33 7.34 1.50
C ASP A 393 -0.25 6.47 2.18
N PRO A 394 -0.07 5.19 1.76
CA PRO A 394 -0.81 4.46 0.73
C PRO A 394 -2.12 3.85 1.24
N GLY A 395 -2.54 4.11 2.48
CA GLY A 395 -3.79 3.71 3.07
C GLY A 395 -3.94 2.21 3.37
N PRO A 396 -5.19 1.76 3.66
CA PRO A 396 -5.44 0.42 4.19
C PRO A 396 -5.39 -0.70 3.15
N TYR A 397 -5.39 -0.38 1.86
CA TYR A 397 -5.39 -1.36 0.78
C TYR A 397 -3.98 -1.74 0.30
N TRP A 398 -2.94 -1.09 0.78
CA TRP A 398 -1.57 -1.55 0.59
C TRP A 398 -1.33 -2.84 1.40
N ASP A 399 -0.98 -3.95 0.73
CA ASP A 399 -0.75 -5.25 1.36
C ASP A 399 0.66 -5.32 1.99
N TRP A 400 0.79 -4.76 3.20
CA TRP A 400 2.05 -4.74 3.94
C TRP A 400 2.59 -6.14 4.24
N ALA A 401 1.72 -7.14 4.52
CA ALA A 401 2.18 -8.49 4.83
C ALA A 401 2.84 -9.12 3.59
N HIS A 402 2.19 -9.05 2.44
CA HIS A 402 2.76 -9.49 1.18
C HIS A 402 4.03 -8.70 0.80
N TYR A 403 4.03 -7.39 1.02
CA TYR A 403 5.19 -6.54 0.75
C TYR A 403 6.41 -6.97 1.56
N PHE A 404 6.23 -7.27 2.87
CA PHE A 404 7.31 -7.77 3.72
C PHE A 404 7.76 -9.21 3.36
N ASP A 405 6.86 -10.06 2.83
CA ASP A 405 7.24 -11.34 2.24
C ASP A 405 8.20 -11.14 1.05
N LEU A 406 7.89 -10.20 0.16
CA LEU A 406 8.75 -9.84 -0.98
C LEU A 406 10.06 -9.19 -0.54
N LEU A 407 10.06 -8.42 0.55
CA LEU A 407 11.27 -7.89 1.19
C LEU A 407 12.13 -8.99 1.85
N ARG A 408 11.68 -10.25 1.88
CA ARG A 408 12.32 -11.40 2.54
C ARG A 408 12.46 -11.22 4.05
N LYS A 409 11.52 -10.48 4.65
CA LYS A 409 11.37 -10.25 6.08
C LYS A 409 9.91 -10.45 6.50
N PRO A 410 9.35 -11.66 6.31
CA PRO A 410 7.95 -11.92 6.59
C PRO A 410 7.58 -11.56 8.04
N LEU A 411 6.45 -10.90 8.19
CA LEU A 411 5.89 -10.57 9.50
C LEU A 411 5.35 -11.85 10.16
N HIS A 412 5.64 -12.03 11.43
CA HIS A 412 5.21 -13.23 12.17
C HIS A 412 5.26 -13.02 13.68
N ALA A 413 4.55 -13.87 14.41
CA ALA A 413 4.61 -13.87 15.86
C ALA A 413 6.05 -14.09 16.37
N THR A 414 6.55 -13.18 17.20
CA THR A 414 7.86 -13.30 17.84
C THR A 414 7.76 -13.66 19.33
N ALA A 415 6.53 -13.71 19.88
CA ALA A 415 6.22 -14.15 21.24
C ALA A 415 4.88 -14.90 21.28
N GLY A 416 4.54 -15.44 22.44
CA GLY A 416 3.28 -16.15 22.64
C GLY A 416 2.05 -15.20 22.61
N PRO A 417 0.83 -15.75 22.47
CA PRO A 417 -0.40 -14.96 22.30
C PRO A 417 -0.75 -14.10 23.52
N ARG A 418 -0.17 -14.38 24.68
CA ARG A 418 -0.35 -13.60 25.93
C ARG A 418 0.71 -12.52 26.13
N SER A 419 1.58 -12.27 25.14
CA SER A 419 2.58 -11.21 25.22
C SER A 419 1.95 -9.86 25.59
N ARG A 420 2.75 -9.01 26.26
CA ARG A 420 2.40 -7.62 26.55
C ARG A 420 2.63 -6.68 25.36
N LEU A 421 3.14 -7.21 24.26
CA LEU A 421 3.31 -6.50 23.01
C LEU A 421 2.64 -7.33 21.92
N VAL A 422 1.94 -6.67 21.01
CA VAL A 422 1.31 -7.31 19.85
C VAL A 422 1.69 -6.58 18.57
N GLU A 423 1.85 -7.35 17.51
CA GLU A 423 2.01 -6.86 16.14
C GLU A 423 0.70 -7.09 15.39
N ILE A 424 0.20 -6.05 14.72
CA ILE A 424 -1.00 -6.14 13.89
C ILE A 424 -0.69 -6.97 12.66
N LEU A 425 -1.45 -8.05 12.44
CA LEU A 425 -1.22 -8.97 11.33
C LEU A 425 -2.52 -9.71 10.95
N PRO A 426 -3.51 -9.01 10.39
CA PRO A 426 -4.70 -9.65 9.87
C PRO A 426 -4.39 -10.45 8.61
N ASP A 427 -5.20 -11.49 8.32
CA ASP A 427 -5.24 -12.14 7.02
C ASP A 427 -5.85 -11.15 6.01
N TYR A 428 -5.02 -10.57 5.14
CA TYR A 428 -5.39 -9.47 4.24
C TYR A 428 -6.67 -9.77 3.45
N ASP A 429 -6.75 -10.93 2.78
CA ASP A 429 -7.85 -11.30 1.90
C ASP A 429 -9.19 -11.46 2.66
N LYS A 430 -9.13 -11.78 3.96
CA LYS A 430 -10.30 -12.00 4.84
C LYS A 430 -10.63 -10.83 5.75
N ASN A 431 -9.75 -9.85 5.84
CA ASN A 431 -9.94 -8.67 6.68
C ASN A 431 -10.65 -7.57 5.90
N VAL A 432 -11.96 -7.75 5.71
CA VAL A 432 -12.81 -6.79 4.99
C VAL A 432 -13.41 -5.81 5.99
N VAL A 433 -12.87 -4.59 6.02
CA VAL A 433 -13.40 -3.49 6.83
C VAL A 433 -14.42 -2.70 6.01
N PRO A 434 -15.62 -2.40 6.54
CA PRO A 434 -16.66 -1.67 5.81
C PRO A 434 -16.35 -0.16 5.78
N TYR A 435 -15.35 0.22 5.02
CA TYR A 435 -14.97 1.62 4.81
C TYR A 435 -16.04 2.39 4.02
N THR A 436 -15.96 3.70 4.08
CA THR A 436 -16.67 4.68 3.23
C THR A 436 -15.65 5.57 2.52
N GLY A 437 -16.08 6.41 1.57
CA GLY A 437 -15.20 7.38 0.92
C GLY A 437 -14.50 6.89 -0.35
N CYS A 438 -14.86 5.71 -0.89
CA CYS A 438 -14.31 5.22 -2.15
C CYS A 438 -15.02 5.79 -3.41
N ASP A 439 -16.06 6.59 -3.24
CA ASP A 439 -16.81 7.23 -4.31
C ASP A 439 -16.98 8.71 -3.97
N ASP A 440 -16.30 9.57 -4.71
CA ASP A 440 -16.32 11.02 -4.49
C ASP A 440 -17.70 11.64 -4.71
N ALA A 441 -18.49 11.04 -5.61
CA ALA A 441 -19.86 11.50 -5.86
C ALA A 441 -20.81 11.12 -4.69
N ASN A 442 -20.44 10.10 -3.89
CA ASN A 442 -21.19 9.65 -2.72
C ASN A 442 -20.25 9.15 -1.61
N PRO A 443 -19.52 10.04 -0.93
CA PRO A 443 -18.50 9.67 0.06
C PRO A 443 -19.05 8.97 1.31
N ALA A 444 -20.36 9.00 1.53
CA ALA A 444 -21.01 8.26 2.62
C ALA A 444 -21.36 6.82 2.24
N ALA A 445 -21.28 6.45 0.96
CA ALA A 445 -21.53 5.09 0.52
C ALA A 445 -20.45 4.14 1.06
N ALA A 446 -20.86 2.90 1.37
CA ALA A 446 -19.90 1.87 1.71
C ALA A 446 -18.98 1.59 0.52
N CYS A 447 -17.68 1.52 0.80
CA CYS A 447 -16.72 1.04 -0.17
C CYS A 447 -17.09 -0.38 -0.60
N PRO A 448 -16.76 -0.71 -1.82
CA PRO A 448 -16.85 -2.09 -2.26
C PRO A 448 -16.05 -3.01 -1.32
N PRO A 449 -16.54 -4.23 -0.99
CA PRO A 449 -15.78 -5.18 -0.17
C PRO A 449 -14.38 -5.41 -0.76
N HIS A 450 -13.35 -5.21 0.06
CA HIS A 450 -11.95 -5.34 -0.34
C HIS A 450 -11.14 -5.84 0.86
N GLY A 451 -10.17 -6.72 0.63
CA GLY A 451 -9.20 -7.12 1.64
C GLY A 451 -8.36 -5.91 2.09
N GLY A 452 -7.91 -5.91 3.33
CA GLY A 452 -7.16 -4.77 3.83
C GLY A 452 -6.18 -5.11 4.96
N GLY A 453 -5.11 -4.33 5.03
CA GLY A 453 -4.02 -4.48 5.99
C GLY A 453 -4.25 -3.76 7.32
N SER A 454 -5.44 -3.26 7.62
CA SER A 454 -5.69 -2.45 8.81
C SER A 454 -6.90 -2.93 9.61
N ILE A 455 -6.89 -2.65 10.91
CA ILE A 455 -8.00 -2.91 11.83
C ILE A 455 -8.51 -1.61 12.44
N MET A 456 -9.81 -1.58 12.78
CA MET A 456 -10.42 -0.43 13.45
C MET A 456 -10.40 -0.57 14.96
N LEU A 457 -10.11 0.54 15.63
CA LEU A 457 -9.94 0.64 17.07
C LEU A 457 -11.14 1.31 17.74
N ARG A 458 -11.62 0.74 18.84
CA ARG A 458 -12.84 1.16 19.54
C ARG A 458 -12.57 1.54 20.99
N THR A 459 -13.46 2.34 21.57
CA THR A 459 -13.34 2.82 22.97
C THR A 459 -13.66 1.74 24.01
N ALA A 460 -14.31 0.64 23.62
CA ALA A 460 -14.68 -0.46 24.52
C ALA A 460 -14.66 -1.81 23.76
N PRO A 461 -14.63 -2.97 24.47
CA PRO A 461 -14.63 -4.31 23.86
C PRO A 461 -16.00 -4.68 23.29
N SER A 462 -16.48 -3.95 22.31
CA SER A 462 -17.74 -4.15 21.62
C SER A 462 -17.66 -3.66 20.18
N ALA A 463 -18.28 -4.38 19.25
CA ALA A 463 -18.39 -3.97 17.86
C ALA A 463 -19.22 -2.68 17.66
N ASP A 464 -20.11 -2.39 18.59
CA ASP A 464 -20.97 -1.20 18.56
C ASP A 464 -20.36 0.00 19.31
N ALA A 465 -19.23 -0.20 19.99
CA ALA A 465 -18.56 0.91 20.68
C ALA A 465 -18.06 1.96 19.67
N PRO A 466 -18.07 3.26 20.04
CA PRO A 466 -17.49 4.29 19.20
C PRO A 466 -16.01 4.02 18.85
N LEU A 467 -15.57 4.56 17.73
CA LEU A 467 -14.15 4.57 17.39
C LEU A 467 -13.37 5.40 18.41
N VAL A 468 -12.08 5.07 18.59
CA VAL A 468 -11.18 5.91 19.41
C VAL A 468 -10.97 7.26 18.72
N LYS A 469 -10.56 8.25 19.51
CA LYS A 469 -10.42 9.63 19.05
C LYS A 469 -9.00 9.97 18.64
N ASP A 470 -8.87 10.84 17.63
CA ASP A 470 -7.62 11.54 17.32
C ASP A 470 -7.88 13.05 17.30
N ILE A 471 -7.58 13.72 18.41
CA ILE A 471 -7.77 15.17 18.58
C ILE A 471 -6.83 16.00 17.68
N GLY A 472 -5.82 15.39 17.11
CA GLY A 472 -4.91 16.05 16.15
C GLY A 472 -5.46 16.03 14.73
N LYS A 473 -6.00 14.90 14.29
CA LYS A 473 -6.58 14.77 12.94
C LYS A 473 -7.94 15.45 12.85
N HIS A 474 -8.77 15.37 13.90
CA HIS A 474 -10.13 15.90 13.94
C HIS A 474 -10.35 16.86 15.15
N PRO A 475 -9.70 18.04 15.20
CA PRO A 475 -9.94 19.00 16.27
C PRO A 475 -11.34 19.63 16.15
N PRO A 476 -12.00 20.04 17.26
CA PRO A 476 -11.55 19.87 18.66
C PRO A 476 -11.97 18.55 19.29
N ASN A 477 -12.90 17.78 18.70
CA ASN A 477 -13.54 16.64 19.36
C ASN A 477 -12.78 15.31 19.13
N GLY A 478 -11.99 15.20 18.07
CA GLY A 478 -11.22 14.00 17.72
C GLY A 478 -12.05 12.85 17.15
N ASP A 479 -13.27 13.11 16.67
CA ASP A 479 -14.21 12.07 16.25
C ASP A 479 -13.74 11.40 14.95
N ALA A 480 -13.24 10.18 15.06
CA ALA A 480 -12.79 9.35 13.93
C ALA A 480 -14.00 8.80 13.12
N THR A 481 -13.75 8.55 11.85
CA THR A 481 -14.74 8.06 10.89
C THR A 481 -14.38 6.70 10.31
N MET A 482 -15.29 6.12 9.54
CA MET A 482 -15.03 4.92 8.73
C MET A 482 -14.52 5.26 7.33
N SER A 483 -14.18 6.51 7.05
CA SER A 483 -13.60 6.89 5.77
C SER A 483 -12.28 6.14 5.54
N VAL A 484 -12.09 5.66 4.33
CA VAL A 484 -10.85 5.01 3.90
C VAL A 484 -9.64 5.96 3.98
N TYR A 485 -9.88 7.27 3.91
CA TYR A 485 -8.88 8.32 4.10
C TYR A 485 -8.63 8.69 5.58
N ASP A 486 -9.41 8.16 6.52
CA ASP A 486 -9.27 8.48 7.94
C ASP A 486 -8.52 7.37 8.69
N HIS A 487 -7.27 7.64 9.06
CA HIS A 487 -6.43 6.71 9.82
C HIS A 487 -6.46 6.96 11.34
N SER A 488 -7.30 7.87 11.84
CA SER A 488 -7.38 8.27 13.26
C SER A 488 -7.58 7.10 14.22
N ALA A 489 -8.47 6.16 13.87
CA ALA A 489 -8.78 4.98 14.67
C ALA A 489 -8.31 3.69 14.00
N ARG A 490 -7.14 3.72 13.34
CA ARG A 490 -6.63 2.61 12.53
C ARG A 490 -5.29 2.14 13.03
N ALA A 491 -5.13 0.81 13.15
CA ALA A 491 -3.82 0.19 13.32
C ALA A 491 -3.52 -0.70 12.11
N ALA A 492 -2.33 -0.58 11.53
CA ALA A 492 -1.95 -1.21 10.27
C ALA A 492 -1.00 -2.39 10.49
N THR A 493 -1.00 -3.32 9.54
CA THR A 493 -0.13 -4.50 9.49
C THR A 493 1.33 -4.15 9.76
N GLY A 494 1.94 -4.90 10.67
CA GLY A 494 3.33 -4.79 11.10
C GLY A 494 3.58 -3.71 12.17
N GLN A 495 2.60 -2.86 12.48
CA GLN A 495 2.73 -1.94 13.62
C GLN A 495 2.65 -2.70 14.95
N THR A 496 3.51 -2.33 15.89
CA THR A 496 3.66 -3.02 17.16
C THR A 496 3.20 -2.16 18.33
N PHE A 497 2.25 -2.66 19.12
CA PHE A 497 1.63 -1.90 20.20
C PHE A 497 1.72 -2.61 21.56
N ALA A 498 1.90 -1.83 22.64
CA ALA A 498 1.82 -2.32 23.99
C ALA A 498 0.38 -2.61 24.39
N VAL A 499 0.15 -3.80 24.92
CA VAL A 499 -1.17 -4.26 25.38
C VAL A 499 -1.56 -3.54 26.66
N ALA A 500 -2.74 -2.93 26.65
CA ALA A 500 -3.36 -2.27 27.81
C ALA A 500 -4.29 -3.22 28.59
N GLY A 501 -4.92 -4.20 27.93
CA GLY A 501 -5.80 -5.18 28.53
C GLY A 501 -6.35 -6.22 27.58
N ARG A 502 -7.06 -7.22 28.13
CA ARG A 502 -7.76 -8.26 27.37
C ARG A 502 -9.09 -8.59 28.05
N GLN A 503 -10.13 -8.82 27.26
CA GLN A 503 -11.46 -9.24 27.75
C GLN A 503 -12.11 -10.17 26.70
N GLY A 504 -12.21 -11.47 27.02
CA GLY A 504 -12.64 -12.48 26.06
C GLY A 504 -11.76 -12.45 24.80
N ASP A 505 -12.38 -12.37 23.63
CA ASP A 505 -11.71 -12.25 22.34
C ASP A 505 -11.26 -10.81 21.99
N TRP A 506 -11.41 -9.88 22.91
CA TRP A 506 -10.99 -8.50 22.70
C TRP A 506 -9.63 -8.24 23.32
N THR A 507 -8.77 -7.56 22.56
CA THR A 507 -7.49 -7.03 23.02
C THR A 507 -7.52 -5.52 22.98
N SER A 508 -6.92 -4.85 23.97
CA SER A 508 -6.72 -3.41 23.93
C SER A 508 -5.24 -3.07 23.96
N ILE A 509 -4.91 -1.98 23.31
CA ILE A 509 -3.58 -1.40 23.20
C ILE A 509 -3.58 0.04 23.71
N TRP A 510 -2.40 0.56 24.04
CA TRP A 510 -2.21 2.00 24.22
C TRP A 510 -2.04 2.67 22.86
N TYR A 511 -2.86 3.71 22.60
CA TYR A 511 -2.97 4.37 21.30
C TYR A 511 -3.34 5.85 21.50
N LEU A 512 -2.50 6.79 21.09
CA LEU A 512 -2.70 8.26 21.22
C LEU A 512 -3.12 8.70 22.65
N GLY A 513 -2.52 8.11 23.68
CA GLY A 513 -2.82 8.45 25.07
C GLY A 513 -4.10 7.81 25.64
N GLN A 514 -4.75 6.91 24.92
CA GLN A 514 -5.98 6.25 25.35
C GLN A 514 -5.91 4.74 25.17
N GLN A 515 -6.82 4.02 25.80
CA GLN A 515 -7.00 2.56 25.62
C GLN A 515 -7.89 2.33 24.39
N ALA A 516 -7.39 1.52 23.45
CA ALA A 516 -8.05 1.24 22.19
C ALA A 516 -8.28 -0.27 22.01
N TRP A 517 -9.53 -0.68 21.79
CA TRP A 517 -9.95 -2.08 21.72
C TRP A 517 -10.17 -2.53 20.29
N PHE A 518 -9.81 -3.80 20.02
CA PHE A 518 -10.11 -4.48 18.76
C PHE A 518 -10.42 -5.96 19.01
N TYR A 519 -11.22 -6.55 18.12
CA TYR A 519 -11.59 -7.96 18.18
C TYR A 519 -10.43 -8.81 17.65
N ASN A 520 -9.95 -9.75 18.46
CA ASN A 520 -8.77 -10.58 18.18
C ASN A 520 -9.00 -12.03 18.65
N PRO A 521 -9.93 -12.78 18.03
CA PRO A 521 -10.23 -14.16 18.44
C PRO A 521 -9.09 -15.10 18.10
N GLU A 522 -8.83 -16.10 18.97
CA GLU A 522 -7.75 -17.09 18.75
C GLU A 522 -7.91 -17.88 17.43
N SER A 523 -9.15 -18.10 16.97
CA SER A 523 -9.43 -18.85 15.73
C SER A 523 -9.03 -18.09 14.45
N ARG A 524 -8.98 -16.77 14.51
CA ARG A 524 -8.58 -15.88 13.41
C ARG A 524 -8.01 -14.58 13.97
N PRO A 525 -6.78 -14.63 14.49
CA PRO A 525 -6.19 -13.46 15.11
C PRO A 525 -5.90 -12.37 14.05
N VAL A 526 -6.13 -11.11 14.43
CA VAL A 526 -5.75 -9.93 13.65
C VAL A 526 -4.50 -9.24 14.24
N ALA A 527 -4.03 -9.73 15.38
CA ALA A 527 -2.76 -9.34 15.98
C ALA A 527 -2.11 -10.55 16.65
N VAL A 528 -0.80 -10.64 16.53
CA VAL A 528 0.02 -11.74 17.05
C VAL A 528 0.94 -11.27 18.17
N GLY A 529 1.41 -12.19 19.02
CA GLY A 529 2.33 -11.85 20.10
C GLY A 529 3.68 -11.39 19.58
N ALA A 530 4.17 -10.25 20.09
CA ALA A 530 5.47 -9.70 19.78
C ALA A 530 6.35 -9.56 21.03
N ARG A 531 7.68 -9.45 20.83
CA ARG A 531 8.66 -9.09 21.86
C ARG A 531 9.38 -7.82 21.46
N GLY A 532 9.78 -7.02 22.44
CA GLY A 532 10.50 -5.80 22.18
C GLY A 532 10.69 -4.94 23.43
N LEU A 533 11.04 -3.68 23.20
CA LEU A 533 11.15 -2.66 24.23
C LEU A 533 9.85 -1.85 24.29
N VAL A 534 9.45 -1.48 25.48
CA VAL A 534 8.42 -0.46 25.71
C VAL A 534 8.97 0.65 26.58
N ALA A 535 8.55 1.88 26.27
CA ALA A 535 8.81 3.05 27.10
C ALA A 535 7.61 3.30 28.02
N THR A 536 7.88 3.71 29.25
CA THR A 536 6.90 4.20 30.23
C THR A 536 7.41 5.48 30.86
N PRO A 537 6.56 6.45 31.25
CA PRO A 537 7.00 7.62 32.00
C PRO A 537 7.80 7.23 33.26
N LYS A 538 8.86 7.99 33.57
CA LYS A 538 9.64 7.78 34.79
C LYS A 538 8.77 7.91 36.03
N PRO A 539 9.08 7.16 37.10
CA PRO A 539 8.40 7.33 38.40
C PRO A 539 8.42 8.80 38.86
N GLY A 540 7.25 9.29 39.26
CA GLY A 540 7.07 10.68 39.70
C GLY A 540 6.58 11.63 38.60
N LEU A 541 6.63 11.26 37.32
CA LEU A 541 6.03 12.03 36.24
C LEU A 541 4.59 11.58 36.02
N ALA A 542 3.64 12.53 36.05
CA ALA A 542 2.23 12.25 35.74
C ALA A 542 2.02 11.97 34.26
N SER A 543 2.77 12.64 33.41
CA SER A 543 2.81 12.46 31.95
C SER A 543 4.13 12.97 31.37
N VAL A 544 4.41 12.59 30.14
CA VAL A 544 5.56 13.11 29.37
C VAL A 544 5.09 13.67 28.03
N PRO A 545 5.74 14.73 27.52
CA PRO A 545 5.45 15.28 26.20
C PRO A 545 5.83 14.32 25.07
N VAL A 546 5.05 14.37 23.99
CA VAL A 546 5.29 13.63 22.75
C VAL A 546 5.55 14.62 21.63
N TYR A 547 6.52 14.36 20.76
CA TYR A 547 6.97 15.27 19.71
C TYR A 547 6.89 14.63 18.33
N GLY A 548 6.60 15.44 17.29
CA GLY A 548 6.58 14.98 15.89
C GLY A 548 7.98 14.95 15.24
N ARG A 549 9.02 15.41 15.93
CA ARG A 549 10.40 15.46 15.42
C ARG A 549 11.40 15.40 16.58
N ALA A 550 12.63 14.91 16.29
CA ALA A 550 13.72 14.81 17.26
C ALA A 550 14.81 15.86 16.93
N TYR A 551 14.58 17.11 17.33
CA TYR A 551 15.51 18.20 17.08
C TYR A 551 16.46 18.44 18.28
N PRO A 552 17.61 19.10 18.03
CA PRO A 552 18.58 19.44 19.07
C PRO A 552 18.00 20.38 20.14
N GLU A 553 18.63 20.39 21.31
CA GLU A 553 18.47 21.41 22.32
C GLU A 553 18.92 22.77 21.78
N PRO A 554 18.38 23.91 22.33
CA PRO A 554 18.69 25.25 21.83
C PRO A 554 20.19 25.58 21.82
N GLU A 555 20.93 25.09 22.82
CA GLU A 555 22.37 25.34 22.99
C GLU A 555 23.24 24.74 21.90
N ALA A 556 22.72 23.77 21.14
CA ALA A 556 23.43 23.13 20.04
C ALA A 556 23.45 23.96 18.74
N TYR A 557 22.58 24.98 18.66
CA TYR A 557 22.47 25.79 17.45
C TYR A 557 23.56 26.87 17.39
N PRO A 558 24.31 26.93 16.25
CA PRO A 558 25.21 28.07 15.99
C PRO A 558 24.43 29.38 15.92
N ALA A 559 25.09 30.50 16.25
CA ALA A 559 24.45 31.83 16.33
C ALA A 559 23.79 32.30 15.02
N ASN A 560 24.24 31.78 13.89
CA ASN A 560 23.72 32.08 12.54
C ASN A 560 22.58 31.16 12.09
N ILE A 561 22.22 30.14 12.88
CA ILE A 561 21.12 29.23 12.56
C ILE A 561 19.99 29.40 13.59
N PRO A 562 18.78 29.78 13.19
CA PRO A 562 17.66 29.95 14.10
C PRO A 562 17.31 28.65 14.83
N VAL A 563 17.15 28.74 16.16
CA VAL A 563 16.71 27.61 16.97
C VAL A 563 15.33 27.13 16.52
N GLN A 564 15.21 25.83 16.26
CA GLN A 564 13.95 25.21 15.92
C GLN A 564 13.22 24.76 17.19
N ALA A 565 12.10 25.41 17.50
CA ALA A 565 11.32 25.09 18.67
C ALA A 565 10.70 23.67 18.60
N LEU A 566 10.79 22.94 19.71
CA LEU A 566 10.09 21.67 19.89
C LEU A 566 8.69 21.95 20.46
N ALA A 567 7.66 21.78 19.64
CA ALA A 567 6.27 21.87 20.07
C ALA A 567 5.79 20.50 20.57
N PRO A 568 5.37 20.36 21.84
CA PRO A 568 4.68 19.17 22.29
C PRO A 568 3.37 18.98 21.51
N MET A 569 3.08 17.73 21.14
CA MET A 569 1.82 17.38 20.53
C MET A 569 0.67 17.45 21.55
N GLN A 570 -0.55 17.53 21.08
CA GLN A 570 -1.76 17.60 21.91
C GLN A 570 -2.13 16.29 22.61
N TYR A 571 -1.37 15.25 22.43
CA TYR A 571 -1.60 13.94 23.04
C TYR A 571 -0.96 13.84 24.42
N THR A 572 -1.50 12.95 25.26
CA THR A 572 -0.97 12.73 26.62
C THR A 572 -0.38 11.32 26.75
N PHE A 573 0.93 11.21 26.93
CA PHE A 573 1.56 9.96 27.38
C PHE A 573 1.59 9.92 28.91
N ALA A 574 0.52 9.42 29.54
CA ALA A 574 0.33 9.45 30.98
C ALA A 574 1.05 8.30 31.72
N ALA A 575 1.29 8.49 33.01
CA ALA A 575 1.77 7.44 33.90
C ALA A 575 0.86 6.20 33.83
N GLY A 576 1.47 5.02 33.79
CA GLY A 576 0.75 3.74 33.63
C GLY A 576 0.55 3.29 32.19
N GLN A 577 0.75 4.15 31.22
CA GLN A 577 0.77 3.76 29.81
C GLN A 577 2.15 3.25 29.39
N SER A 578 2.15 2.51 28.28
CA SER A 578 3.38 2.00 27.64
C SER A 578 3.27 2.05 26.15
N TYR A 579 4.35 2.38 25.46
CA TYR A 579 4.40 2.39 23.98
C TYR A 579 5.61 1.63 23.47
N SER A 580 5.46 0.93 22.35
CA SER A 580 6.55 0.22 21.69
C SER A 580 7.66 1.19 21.28
N VAL A 581 8.90 0.86 21.64
CA VAL A 581 10.10 1.61 21.24
C VAL A 581 10.62 1.02 19.94
N VAL A 582 10.81 1.90 18.97
CA VAL A 582 11.37 1.59 17.67
C VAL A 582 12.89 1.74 17.69
N ASP A 583 13.36 2.95 18.03
CA ASP A 583 14.78 3.27 18.00
C ASP A 583 15.17 4.36 19.03
N GLU A 584 16.47 4.49 19.29
CA GLU A 584 17.07 5.62 20.01
C GLU A 584 17.75 6.54 19.00
N VAL A 585 17.39 7.82 19.02
CA VAL A 585 17.98 8.83 18.12
C VAL A 585 18.51 10.02 18.92
N ARG A 586 19.52 10.71 18.35
CA ARG A 586 19.97 12.02 18.86
C ARG A 586 19.25 13.13 18.12
N GLY A 587 19.13 14.28 18.78
CA GLY A 587 18.63 15.50 18.18
C GLY A 587 19.50 15.93 17.00
N GLU A 588 18.88 16.07 15.83
CA GLU A 588 19.56 16.49 14.59
C GLU A 588 18.61 17.33 13.74
N TYR A 589 19.12 18.43 13.19
CA TYR A 589 18.38 19.32 12.29
C TYR A 589 19.23 19.63 11.05
N ASP A 590 18.65 19.46 9.88
CA ASP A 590 19.23 19.83 8.59
C ASP A 590 18.78 21.27 8.25
N TYR A 591 19.71 22.20 8.25
CA TYR A 591 19.48 23.57 7.83
C TYR A 591 19.88 23.73 6.37
N SER A 592 18.91 23.65 5.47
CA SER A 592 19.08 23.67 4.00
C SER A 592 18.01 24.57 3.37
N ASN A 593 17.93 25.85 3.80
CA ASN A 593 16.83 26.74 3.47
C ASN A 593 17.14 27.79 2.41
N THR A 594 18.24 27.65 1.67
CA THR A 594 18.60 28.53 0.55
C THR A 594 19.08 27.71 -0.65
N PHE A 595 19.02 28.32 -1.83
CA PHE A 595 19.55 27.74 -3.06
C PHE A 595 21.06 27.51 -3.03
N ASP A 596 21.80 28.35 -2.28
CA ASP A 596 23.25 28.23 -2.11
C ASP A 596 23.61 27.14 -1.10
N VAL A 597 24.01 25.98 -1.60
CA VAL A 597 24.42 24.81 -0.82
C VAL A 597 25.53 25.12 0.20
N SER A 598 26.36 26.14 -0.04
CA SER A 598 27.44 26.52 0.89
C SER A 598 26.93 27.06 2.23
N THR A 599 25.66 27.43 2.31
CA THR A 599 25.00 27.87 3.54
C THR A 599 24.38 26.74 4.35
N HIS A 600 24.27 25.53 3.77
CA HIS A 600 23.66 24.38 4.41
C HIS A 600 24.52 23.86 5.56
N ALA A 601 23.87 23.39 6.62
CA ALA A 601 24.56 22.86 7.80
C ALA A 601 23.71 21.83 8.55
N ILE A 602 24.39 20.84 9.15
CA ILE A 602 23.72 19.88 10.05
C ILE A 602 23.99 20.28 11.50
N VAL A 603 22.95 20.66 12.22
CA VAL A 603 22.99 20.93 13.67
C VAL A 603 22.79 19.63 14.42
N ARG A 604 23.72 19.28 15.34
CA ARG A 604 23.65 18.07 16.17
C ARG A 604 23.67 18.44 17.64
N GLY A 605 22.71 17.86 18.39
CA GLY A 605 22.64 17.99 19.84
C GLY A 605 23.06 16.72 20.58
N GLU A 606 23.10 16.82 21.89
CA GLU A 606 23.32 15.70 22.80
C GLU A 606 22.00 15.10 23.32
N LEU A 607 20.88 15.82 23.15
CA LEU A 607 19.55 15.36 23.55
C LEU A 607 19.17 14.08 22.80
N LYS A 608 18.81 13.05 23.55
CA LYS A 608 18.38 11.77 23.02
C LYS A 608 16.87 11.63 23.08
N TYR A 609 16.32 10.95 22.11
CA TYR A 609 14.91 10.60 22.02
C TYR A 609 14.74 9.11 21.78
N TYR A 610 13.58 8.59 22.19
CA TYR A 610 13.07 7.31 21.70
C TYR A 610 11.96 7.58 20.70
N GLU A 611 12.08 6.94 19.53
CA GLU A 611 11.02 6.84 18.56
C GLU A 611 10.03 5.76 19.00
N LEU A 612 8.73 6.08 19.00
CA LEU A 612 7.66 5.23 19.52
C LEU A 612 6.59 4.99 18.47
N GLN A 613 6.02 3.78 18.45
CA GLN A 613 4.71 3.57 17.83
C GLN A 613 3.64 4.08 18.80
N PHE A 614 3.22 5.34 18.66
CA PHE A 614 2.33 6.00 19.60
C PHE A 614 0.85 5.98 19.19
N GLY A 615 0.58 5.96 17.90
CA GLY A 615 -0.73 5.83 17.27
C GLY A 615 -0.57 5.18 15.91
N HIS A 616 -1.33 5.62 14.91
CA HIS A 616 -1.09 5.22 13.52
C HIS A 616 0.27 5.75 13.03
N ARG A 617 0.68 6.90 13.55
CA ARG A 617 1.97 7.55 13.26
C ARG A 617 3.02 7.24 14.32
N VAL A 618 4.28 7.35 13.92
CA VAL A 618 5.42 7.34 14.86
C VAL A 618 5.53 8.72 15.53
N TYR A 619 6.09 8.77 16.75
CA TYR A 619 6.36 10.00 17.49
C TYR A 619 7.60 9.84 18.35
N PHE A 620 8.09 10.94 18.92
CA PHE A 620 9.32 10.98 19.69
C PHE A 620 9.06 11.44 21.15
N VAL A 621 9.79 10.85 22.10
CA VAL A 621 9.84 11.28 23.49
C VAL A 621 11.28 11.47 23.93
N LYS A 622 11.56 12.42 24.82
CA LYS A 622 12.90 12.58 25.36
C LYS A 622 13.28 11.36 26.19
N ALA A 623 14.47 10.82 25.96
CA ALA A 623 14.97 9.65 26.69
C ALA A 623 15.11 9.91 28.21
N THR A 624 15.28 11.18 28.59
CA THR A 624 15.31 11.61 30.00
C THR A 624 14.01 11.41 30.75
N ASP A 625 12.87 11.32 30.03
CA ASP A 625 11.53 11.35 30.64
C ASP A 625 10.91 9.96 30.81
N VAL A 626 11.50 8.94 30.21
CA VAL A 626 10.96 7.58 30.21
C VAL A 626 11.95 6.55 30.74
N VAL A 627 11.44 5.40 31.13
CA VAL A 627 12.21 4.17 31.40
C VAL A 627 11.81 3.09 30.41
N LEU A 628 12.81 2.28 29.99
CA LEU A 628 12.60 1.17 29.08
C LEU A 628 12.44 -0.15 29.82
N LYS A 629 11.58 -1.02 29.27
CA LYS A 629 11.38 -2.39 29.74
C LYS A 629 11.31 -3.36 28.56
N HIS A 630 12.02 -4.49 28.67
CA HIS A 630 11.80 -5.61 27.76
C HIS A 630 10.48 -6.29 28.11
N VAL A 631 9.68 -6.59 27.09
CA VAL A 631 8.41 -7.31 27.19
C VAL A 631 8.33 -8.43 26.15
N SER A 632 7.64 -9.51 26.53
CA SER A 632 7.39 -10.67 25.67
C SER A 632 6.06 -11.31 26.05
#